data_c1094f4b2d3d48aa0f195170f95763dc
#
_entry.id   c1094f4b2d3d48aa0f195170f95763dc
#
_cell.length_a   1.000
_cell.length_b   1.000
_cell.length_c   1.000
_cell.angle_alpha   90.00
_cell.angle_beta   90.00
_cell.angle_gamma   90.00
#
_symmetry.space_group_name_H-M   'P 1'
#
loop_
_entity.id
_entity.type
_entity.pdbx_description
1 polymer ?
#
loop_
_entity_poly.entity_id
_entity_poly.type
_entity_poly.pdbx_seq_one_letter_code
_entity_poly.pdbx_strand_id
1 'polypeptide(L)'
;MAHNSNEGDVDTKTIFHYHQQDMYLWGHYFGAKVKAGVILGKVLDNSILEFQYWHYDQDGNLKQGHCRSTPTILQDGRIRLDEEWQWTSGNQAKGSSIIEEIT
;
A
#
# COMPACT_ATOMS: atom_id res chain seq x y z
N MET A 1 6.89 -8.24 0.47
CA MET A 1 7.94 -7.41 1.11
C MET A 1 7.74 -5.97 0.70
N ALA A 2 7.94 -5.03 1.62
CA ALA A 2 7.69 -3.63 1.36
C ALA A 2 8.84 -2.75 1.85
N HIS A 3 9.09 -1.66 1.13
CA HIS A 3 10.04 -0.61 1.52
C HIS A 3 9.31 0.72 1.52
N ASN A 4 9.73 1.64 2.39
CA ASN A 4 9.03 2.89 2.58
C ASN A 4 10.00 4.03 2.83
N SER A 5 9.58 5.26 2.52
CA SER A 5 10.28 6.45 2.92
C SER A 5 10.06 6.72 4.41
N ASN A 6 10.82 7.68 4.98
CA ASN A 6 10.89 7.88 6.43
C ASN A 6 9.56 8.23 7.10
N GLU A 7 8.60 8.77 6.34
CA GLU A 7 7.35 9.30 6.91
C GLU A 7 6.24 8.26 7.04
N GLY A 8 6.46 7.02 6.59
CA GLY A 8 5.44 6.00 6.57
C GLY A 8 5.59 4.97 7.67
N ASP A 9 4.52 4.21 7.90
CA ASP A 9 4.48 3.11 8.86
C ASP A 9 4.81 1.76 8.23
N VAL A 10 4.88 1.70 6.90
CA VAL A 10 5.11 0.47 6.14
C VAL A 10 6.61 0.25 5.98
N ASP A 11 7.07 -0.99 6.18
CA ASP A 11 8.46 -1.37 5.96
C ASP A 11 8.56 -2.80 5.41
N THR A 12 9.76 -3.38 5.40
CA THR A 12 10.00 -4.73 4.86
C THR A 12 9.25 -5.83 5.59
N LYS A 13 8.73 -5.55 6.79
CA LYS A 13 7.97 -6.53 7.58
C LYS A 13 6.47 -6.40 7.40
N THR A 14 6.01 -5.41 6.64
CA THR A 14 4.60 -5.23 6.38
C THR A 14 4.18 -6.14 5.24
N ILE A 15 3.11 -6.91 5.44
CA ILE A 15 2.60 -7.86 4.46
C ILE A 15 1.24 -7.37 3.97
N PHE A 16 1.10 -7.33 2.64
CA PHE A 16 -0.12 -6.88 1.97
C PHE A 16 -0.78 -8.06 1.28
N HIS A 17 -2.10 -8.17 1.45
CA HIS A 17 -2.93 -9.16 0.76
C HIS A 17 -3.88 -8.39 -0.15
N TYR A 18 -3.59 -8.36 -1.45
CA TYR A 18 -4.39 -7.67 -2.45
C TYR A 18 -5.34 -8.64 -3.13
N HIS A 19 -6.55 -8.17 -3.39
CA HIS A 19 -7.54 -8.89 -4.19
C HIS A 19 -8.08 -7.96 -5.27
N GLN A 20 -8.33 -8.50 -6.44
CA GLN A 20 -8.85 -7.76 -7.57
C GLN A 20 -9.96 -8.55 -8.24
N GLN A 21 -11.07 -7.87 -8.54
CA GLN A 21 -12.13 -8.40 -9.36
C GLN A 21 -12.55 -7.31 -10.34
N ASP A 22 -12.38 -7.58 -11.65
CA ASP A 22 -12.56 -6.59 -12.71
C ASP A 22 -11.65 -5.38 -12.45
N MET A 23 -12.21 -4.18 -12.30
CA MET A 23 -11.43 -2.99 -11.99
C MET A 23 -11.36 -2.68 -10.49
N TYR A 24 -12.00 -3.50 -9.65
CA TYR A 24 -12.08 -3.23 -8.21
C TYR A 24 -10.95 -3.90 -7.48
N LEU A 25 -10.35 -3.16 -6.53
CA LEU A 25 -9.21 -3.59 -5.74
C LEU A 25 -9.56 -3.44 -4.26
N TRP A 26 -9.27 -4.48 -3.46
CA TRP A 26 -9.42 -4.40 -2.01
C TRP A 26 -8.39 -5.31 -1.36
N GLY A 27 -8.18 -5.10 -0.07
CA GLY A 27 -7.26 -5.95 0.66
C GLY A 27 -7.02 -5.51 2.08
N HIS A 28 -6.09 -6.20 2.72
CA HIS A 28 -5.69 -5.86 4.07
C HIS A 28 -4.17 -5.97 4.19
N TYR A 29 -3.61 -5.30 5.18
CA TYR A 29 -2.17 -5.33 5.43
C TYR A 29 -1.89 -5.18 6.92
N PHE A 30 -0.73 -5.70 7.33
CA PHE A 30 -0.32 -5.66 8.73
C PHE A 30 1.18 -5.92 8.82
N GLY A 31 1.73 -5.63 10.00
CA GLY A 31 3.15 -5.85 10.29
C GLY A 31 3.91 -4.56 10.49
N ALA A 32 5.06 -4.63 11.14
CA ALA A 32 5.87 -3.47 11.51
C ALA A 32 5.06 -2.50 12.38
N LYS A 33 4.92 -1.25 11.95
CA LYS A 33 4.15 -0.24 12.68
C LYS A 33 2.66 -0.31 12.41
N VAL A 34 2.21 -1.20 11.52
CA VAL A 34 0.80 -1.35 11.17
C VAL A 34 0.21 -2.50 11.97
N LYS A 35 -0.72 -2.20 12.86
CA LYS A 35 -1.41 -3.22 13.63
C LYS A 35 -2.48 -3.92 12.81
N ALA A 36 -3.27 -3.17 12.07
CA ALA A 36 -4.30 -3.70 11.18
C ALA A 36 -4.64 -2.63 10.15
N GLY A 37 -4.70 -3.00 8.88
CA GLY A 37 -5.00 -2.06 7.81
C GLY A 37 -5.84 -2.67 6.71
N VAL A 38 -6.56 -1.79 5.99
CA VAL A 38 -7.39 -2.16 4.85
C VAL A 38 -7.18 -1.18 3.71
N ILE A 39 -7.38 -1.67 2.49
CA ILE A 39 -7.32 -0.84 1.28
C ILE A 39 -8.56 -1.06 0.45
N LEU A 40 -8.95 -0.03 -0.31
CA LEU A 40 -10.08 -0.10 -1.20
C LEU A 40 -9.84 0.87 -2.36
N GLY A 41 -9.94 0.40 -3.59
CA GLY A 41 -9.69 1.23 -4.74
C GLY A 41 -10.01 0.57 -6.06
N LYS A 42 -9.34 1.05 -7.12
CA LYS A 42 -9.61 0.62 -8.49
C LYS A 42 -8.31 0.49 -9.28
N VAL A 43 -8.37 -0.36 -10.31
CA VAL A 43 -7.34 -0.44 -11.34
C VAL A 43 -7.79 0.42 -12.51
N LEU A 44 -6.98 1.38 -12.92
CA LEU A 44 -7.28 2.29 -14.02
C LEU A 44 -6.93 1.66 -15.37
N ASP A 45 -7.37 2.28 -16.46
CA ASP A 45 -7.18 1.76 -17.83
C ASP A 45 -5.71 1.53 -18.19
N ASN A 46 -4.81 2.30 -17.61
CA ASN A 46 -3.36 2.18 -17.86
C ASN A 46 -2.68 1.25 -16.87
N SER A 47 -3.43 0.41 -16.18
CA SER A 47 -2.96 -0.54 -15.17
C SER A 47 -2.44 0.11 -13.88
N ILE A 48 -2.58 1.40 -13.72
CA ILE A 48 -2.24 2.09 -12.48
C ILE A 48 -3.30 1.76 -11.43
N LEU A 49 -2.85 1.46 -10.22
CA LEU A 49 -3.75 1.23 -9.10
C LEU A 49 -3.95 2.54 -8.35
N GLU A 50 -5.20 2.91 -8.10
CA GLU A 50 -5.51 4.03 -7.22
C GLU A 50 -6.41 3.52 -6.10
N PHE A 51 -5.97 3.74 -4.86
CA PHE A 51 -6.74 3.25 -3.71
C PHE A 51 -6.58 4.17 -2.52
N GLN A 52 -7.53 4.05 -1.60
CA GLN A 52 -7.44 4.65 -0.28
C GLN A 52 -7.07 3.57 0.70
N TYR A 53 -6.43 3.97 1.79
CA TYR A 53 -6.02 3.03 2.83
C TYR A 53 -6.26 3.62 4.20
N TRP A 54 -6.54 2.69 5.15
CA TRP A 54 -6.79 3.01 6.55
C TRP A 54 -6.06 1.97 7.39
N HIS A 55 -5.38 2.40 8.44
CA HIS A 55 -4.83 1.43 9.38
C HIS A 55 -4.72 2.03 10.78
N TYR A 56 -4.66 1.14 11.77
CA TYR A 56 -4.25 1.47 13.12
C TYR A 56 -2.77 1.20 13.25
N ASP A 57 -2.02 2.15 13.85
CA ASP A 57 -0.63 1.91 14.21
C ASP A 57 -0.57 1.16 15.54
N GLN A 58 0.64 0.90 16.04
CA GLN A 58 0.81 0.11 17.27
C GLN A 58 0.31 0.84 18.51
N ASP A 59 0.15 2.14 18.45
CA ASP A 59 -0.40 2.96 19.55
C ASP A 59 -1.92 3.08 19.49
N GLY A 60 -2.54 2.47 18.47
CA GLY A 60 -4.00 2.51 18.30
C GLY A 60 -4.52 3.74 17.58
N ASN A 61 -3.65 4.54 16.98
CA ASN A 61 -4.06 5.71 16.21
C ASN A 61 -4.53 5.29 14.82
N LEU A 62 -5.70 5.77 14.41
CA LEU A 62 -6.21 5.52 13.07
C LEU A 62 -5.59 6.52 12.10
N LYS A 63 -4.99 5.99 11.05
CA LYS A 63 -4.40 6.78 9.97
C LYS A 63 -5.07 6.43 8.65
N GLN A 64 -5.21 7.41 7.78
CA GLN A 64 -5.80 7.20 6.46
C GLN A 64 -5.06 8.01 5.41
N GLY A 65 -5.11 7.51 4.17
CA GLY A 65 -4.45 8.17 3.07
C GLY A 65 -4.88 7.61 1.74
N HIS A 66 -4.28 8.13 0.67
CA HIS A 66 -4.48 7.59 -0.66
C HIS A 66 -3.14 7.26 -1.30
N CYS A 67 -3.19 6.36 -2.27
CA CYS A 67 -1.99 5.83 -2.90
C CYS A 67 -2.23 5.61 -4.38
N ARG A 68 -1.20 5.87 -5.18
CA ARG A 68 -1.17 5.52 -6.60
C ARG A 68 0.01 4.57 -6.80
N SER A 69 -0.26 3.39 -7.34
CA SER A 69 0.75 2.35 -7.52
C SER A 69 0.94 2.05 -8.99
N THR A 70 2.19 1.99 -9.43
CA THR A 70 2.55 1.61 -10.79
C THR A 70 3.14 0.20 -10.75
N PRO A 71 2.47 -0.80 -11.38
CA PRO A 71 2.97 -2.17 -11.37
C PRO A 71 4.08 -2.38 -12.39
N THR A 72 5.05 -3.21 -12.04
CA THR A 72 6.13 -3.66 -12.92
C THR A 72 6.31 -5.15 -12.71
N ILE A 73 6.52 -5.90 -13.80
CA ILE A 73 6.80 -7.32 -13.73
C ILE A 73 8.31 -7.51 -13.66
N LEU A 74 8.77 -8.19 -12.62
CA LEU A 74 10.18 -8.48 -12.42
C LEU A 74 10.62 -9.64 -13.33
N GLN A 75 11.93 -9.86 -13.44
CA GLN A 75 12.49 -10.91 -14.31
C GLN A 75 11.99 -12.30 -13.93
N ASP A 76 11.72 -12.54 -12.65
CA ASP A 76 11.22 -13.83 -12.16
C ASP A 76 9.70 -13.96 -12.22
N GLY A 77 9.01 -12.99 -12.81
CA GLY A 77 7.55 -13.00 -12.95
C GLY A 77 6.77 -12.40 -11.80
N ARG A 78 7.45 -12.02 -10.72
CA ARG A 78 6.77 -11.37 -9.59
C ARG A 78 6.37 -9.95 -9.93
N ILE A 79 5.35 -9.45 -9.25
CA ILE A 79 4.88 -8.08 -9.44
C ILE A 79 5.53 -7.18 -8.40
N ARG A 80 6.03 -6.04 -8.87
CA ARG A 80 6.52 -4.97 -8.01
C ARG A 80 5.59 -3.78 -8.17
N LEU A 81 5.19 -3.17 -7.06
CA LEU A 81 4.38 -1.96 -7.05
C LEU A 81 5.23 -0.80 -6.55
N ASP A 82 5.39 0.21 -7.39
CA ASP A 82 6.02 1.48 -7.01
C ASP A 82 4.91 2.43 -6.60
N GLU A 83 4.86 2.82 -5.33
CA GLU A 83 3.75 3.53 -4.74
C GLU A 83 4.11 4.96 -4.38
N GLU A 84 3.22 5.88 -4.72
CA GLU A 84 3.23 7.24 -4.22
C GLU A 84 2.03 7.40 -3.31
N TRP A 85 2.25 7.75 -2.05
CA TRP A 85 1.20 7.83 -1.06
C TRP A 85 1.18 9.19 -0.36
N GLN A 86 0.01 9.53 0.16
CA GLN A 86 -0.16 10.75 0.95
C GLN A 86 -1.17 10.47 2.06
N TRP A 87 -0.80 10.83 3.30
CA TRP A 87 -1.73 10.82 4.41
C TRP A 87 -2.81 11.87 4.17
N THR A 88 -4.07 11.52 4.43
CA THR A 88 -5.19 12.46 4.42
C THR A 88 -5.63 12.81 5.84
N SER A 89 -4.92 12.25 6.84
CA SER A 89 -5.11 12.56 8.25
C SER A 89 -3.78 13.04 8.84
N GLY A 90 -3.84 13.60 10.01
CA GLY A 90 -2.64 14.06 10.73
C GLY A 90 -1.89 15.15 9.98
N ASN A 91 -0.59 14.99 9.79
CA ASN A 91 0.28 15.98 9.18
C ASN A 91 0.22 16.01 7.65
N GLN A 92 -0.59 15.14 7.04
CA GLN A 92 -0.73 15.02 5.58
C GLN A 92 0.60 14.80 4.85
N ALA A 93 1.55 14.15 5.51
CA ALA A 93 2.84 13.81 4.90
C ALA A 93 2.65 12.90 3.70
N LYS A 94 3.57 12.98 2.73
CA LYS A 94 3.56 12.14 1.54
C LYS A 94 4.94 11.51 1.35
N GLY A 95 4.96 10.42 0.61
CA GLY A 95 6.19 9.69 0.35
C GLY A 95 6.02 8.63 -0.70
N SER A 96 6.97 7.72 -0.75
CA SER A 96 6.94 6.62 -1.70
C SER A 96 7.29 5.31 -1.01
N SER A 97 6.80 4.22 -1.61
CA SER A 97 7.04 2.86 -1.12
C SER A 97 7.26 1.93 -2.30
N ILE A 98 7.87 0.78 -2.03
CA ILE A 98 8.00 -0.29 -3.00
C ILE A 98 7.45 -1.55 -2.33
N ILE A 99 6.51 -2.22 -3.02
CA ILE A 99 5.94 -3.48 -2.56
C ILE A 99 6.23 -4.52 -3.62
N GLU A 100 6.76 -5.66 -3.20
CA GLU A 100 7.07 -6.77 -4.08
C GLU A 100 6.27 -7.99 -3.69
N GLU A 101 5.82 -8.75 -4.69
CA GLU A 101 5.10 -9.98 -4.49
C GLU A 101 5.99 -11.01 -3.79
N ILE A 102 5.42 -11.73 -2.81
CA ILE A 102 6.09 -12.81 -2.10
C ILE A 102 5.78 -14.12 -2.82
N THR A 103 6.80 -14.89 -3.14
CA THR A 103 6.64 -16.21 -3.75
C THR A 103 6.70 -17.32 -2.72
#